data_b3dda0f168772edf5368c48c749c324a
#
_entry.id   b3dda0f168772edf5368c48c749c324a
#
_cell.length_a   1.000
_cell.length_b   1.000
_cell.length_c   1.000
_cell.angle_alpha   90.00
_cell.angle_beta   90.00
_cell.angle_gamma   90.00
#
_symmetry.space_group_name_H-M   'P 1'
#
loop_
_entity.id
_entity.type
_entity.pdbx_description
1 polymer ?
#
loop_
_entity_poly.entity_id
_entity_poly.type
_entity_poly.pdbx_seq_one_letter_code
_entity_poly.pdbx_strand_id
1 'polypeptide(L)'
;MAFYFAYGSNMSNDYFRNVRKMTPISSNPALLNDYRLVMNLKGPNFVEPSFANICYDNGARVEGVLHEIAQRDFDRIVASEGETYKLIEASVVCGDRTVMAQTLMSEADTEQDLPTSRRYLKILIKAAIQSDLTAEYIASLRSKRSVYYPILSEIFAVRVY
;
A
#
# COMPACT_ATOMS: atom_id res chain seq x y z
N MET A 1 4.13 16.31 -12.79
CA MET A 1 4.17 14.85 -12.85
C MET A 1 4.88 14.35 -11.60
N ALA A 2 4.36 13.31 -10.95
CA ALA A 2 4.97 12.72 -9.78
C ALA A 2 5.12 11.20 -9.98
N PHE A 3 6.21 10.64 -9.47
CA PHE A 3 6.39 9.21 -9.30
C PHE A 3 6.02 8.84 -7.87
N TYR A 4 5.00 8.01 -7.73
CA TYR A 4 4.48 7.54 -6.45
C TYR A 4 4.62 6.03 -6.31
N PHE A 5 5.36 5.58 -5.30
CA PHE A 5 5.48 4.18 -4.97
C PHE A 5 4.41 3.78 -3.96
N ALA A 6 3.52 2.90 -4.35
CA ALA A 6 2.43 2.38 -3.54
C ALA A 6 2.71 0.94 -3.10
N TYR A 7 2.54 0.65 -1.83
CA TYR A 7 2.72 -0.68 -1.22
C TYR A 7 1.48 -1.17 -0.45
N GLY A 8 0.46 -0.33 -0.32
CA GLY A 8 -0.83 -0.61 0.33
C GLY A 8 -2.00 -0.69 -0.65
N SER A 9 -3.19 -0.27 -0.23
CA SER A 9 -4.39 -0.27 -1.08
C SER A 9 -4.23 0.55 -2.37
N ASN A 10 -3.37 1.56 -2.36
CA ASN A 10 -3.05 2.36 -3.53
C ASN A 10 -2.28 1.61 -4.63
N MET A 11 -1.82 0.37 -4.42
CA MET A 11 -1.34 -0.49 -5.50
C MET A 11 -2.44 -0.82 -6.51
N SER A 12 -3.69 -0.85 -6.07
CA SER A 12 -4.83 -1.28 -6.88
C SER A 12 -5.27 -0.21 -7.86
N ASN A 13 -5.20 -0.51 -9.16
CA ASN A 13 -5.77 0.33 -10.22
C ASN A 13 -7.29 0.50 -10.06
N ASP A 14 -8.00 -0.53 -9.58
CA ASP A 14 -9.43 -0.46 -9.29
C ASP A 14 -9.70 0.55 -8.17
N TYR A 15 -8.88 0.56 -7.13
CA TYR A 15 -8.97 1.51 -6.03
C TYR A 15 -8.71 2.95 -6.51
N PHE A 16 -7.69 3.16 -7.33
CA PHE A 16 -7.40 4.45 -7.94
C PHE A 16 -8.59 4.99 -8.75
N ARG A 17 -9.16 4.16 -9.62
CA ARG A 17 -10.27 4.57 -10.49
C ARG A 17 -11.58 4.75 -9.74
N ASN A 18 -11.93 3.77 -8.90
CA ASN A 18 -13.28 3.70 -8.31
C ASN A 18 -13.40 4.50 -7.01
N VAL A 19 -12.35 4.53 -6.19
CA VAL A 19 -12.37 5.21 -4.89
C VAL A 19 -11.74 6.58 -4.98
N ARG A 20 -10.51 6.66 -5.51
CA ARG A 20 -9.79 7.93 -5.59
C ARG A 20 -10.22 8.81 -6.77
N LYS A 21 -10.94 8.23 -7.75
CA LYS A 21 -11.35 8.93 -8.99
C LYS A 21 -10.16 9.55 -9.72
N MET A 22 -9.10 8.79 -9.82
CA MET A 22 -7.83 9.15 -10.47
C MET A 22 -7.47 8.08 -11.49
N THR A 23 -6.73 8.47 -12.53
CA THR A 23 -6.20 7.55 -13.53
C THR A 23 -4.70 7.78 -13.65
N PRO A 24 -3.87 6.82 -13.21
CA PRO A 24 -2.43 6.90 -13.42
C PRO A 24 -2.10 6.94 -14.92
N ILE A 25 -1.04 7.66 -15.27
CA ILE A 25 -0.48 7.69 -16.62
C ILE A 25 0.16 6.34 -16.93
N SER A 26 0.91 5.83 -15.96
CA SER A 26 1.45 4.47 -15.99
C SER A 26 1.46 3.86 -14.59
N SER A 27 1.47 2.52 -14.54
CA SER A 27 1.53 1.74 -13.30
C SER A 27 2.35 0.49 -13.58
N ASN A 28 3.49 0.35 -12.92
CA ASN A 28 4.41 -0.76 -13.17
C ASN A 28 4.84 -1.40 -11.85
N PRO A 29 5.07 -2.72 -11.81
CA PRO A 29 5.66 -3.36 -10.64
C PRO A 29 7.03 -2.76 -10.35
N ALA A 30 7.32 -2.58 -9.07
CA ALA A 30 8.56 -1.96 -8.63
C ALA A 30 8.99 -2.46 -7.26
N LEU A 31 10.27 -2.25 -6.93
CA LEU A 31 10.91 -2.75 -5.73
C LEU A 31 11.56 -1.61 -4.95
N LEU A 32 11.24 -1.53 -3.66
CA LEU A 32 11.87 -0.64 -2.69
C LEU A 32 12.82 -1.48 -1.81
N ASN A 33 14.12 -1.21 -1.89
CA ASN A 33 15.14 -1.90 -1.09
C ASN A 33 15.29 -1.26 0.29
N ASP A 34 15.82 -2.04 1.23
CA ASP A 34 16.12 -1.65 2.61
C ASP A 34 14.90 -1.23 3.44
N TYR A 35 13.74 -1.72 3.03
CA TYR A 35 12.47 -1.58 3.78
C TYR A 35 11.76 -2.92 3.84
N ARG A 36 10.96 -3.11 4.89
CA ARG A 36 10.01 -4.22 5.02
C ARG A 36 8.58 -3.71 5.16
N LEU A 37 7.64 -4.47 4.62
CA LEU A 37 6.23 -4.22 4.80
C LEU A 37 5.78 -4.70 6.19
N VAL A 38 5.10 -3.82 6.92
CA VAL A 38 4.58 -4.10 8.26
C VAL A 38 3.14 -3.61 8.39
N MET A 39 2.29 -4.37 9.07
CA MET A 39 0.91 -3.99 9.39
C MET A 39 0.89 -3.37 10.78
N ASN A 40 1.32 -2.12 10.93
CA ASN A 40 1.46 -1.50 12.25
C ASN A 40 0.83 -0.12 12.39
N LEU A 41 0.23 0.42 11.34
CA LEU A 41 -0.51 1.65 11.43
C LEU A 41 -1.91 1.36 11.95
N LYS A 42 -2.20 1.78 13.18
CA LYS A 42 -3.50 1.54 13.84
C LYS A 42 -4.63 2.24 13.12
N GLY A 43 -5.67 1.50 12.81
CA GLY A 43 -6.95 1.99 12.34
C GLY A 43 -8.05 1.88 13.40
N PRO A 44 -9.31 2.15 13.05
CA PRO A 44 -10.44 1.91 13.95
C PRO A 44 -10.58 0.42 14.30
N ASN A 45 -10.30 0.06 15.55
CA ASN A 45 -10.08 -1.33 16.02
C ASN A 45 -11.16 -2.35 15.62
N PHE A 46 -12.42 -1.93 15.48
CA PHE A 46 -13.54 -2.85 15.16
C PHE A 46 -13.84 -2.94 13.67
N VAL A 47 -13.10 -2.23 12.83
CA VAL A 47 -13.32 -2.22 11.38
C VAL A 47 -12.04 -2.59 10.66
N GLU A 48 -10.97 -1.89 10.97
CA GLU A 48 -9.66 -2.02 10.34
C GLU A 48 -8.58 -1.86 11.42
N PRO A 49 -8.19 -2.95 12.10
CA PRO A 49 -7.29 -2.85 13.25
C PRO A 49 -5.90 -2.36 12.88
N SER A 50 -5.43 -2.65 11.68
CA SER A 50 -4.17 -2.08 11.20
C SER A 50 -4.12 -1.95 9.68
N PHE A 51 -3.32 -0.99 9.22
CA PHE A 51 -2.99 -0.75 7.82
C PHE A 51 -1.52 -1.02 7.54
N ALA A 52 -1.20 -1.15 6.24
CA ALA A 52 0.16 -1.30 5.75
C ALA A 52 0.99 -0.04 6.01
N ASN A 53 2.21 -0.27 6.42
CA ASN A 53 3.28 0.71 6.56
C ASN A 53 4.59 0.09 6.10
N ILE A 54 5.63 0.88 5.94
CA ILE A 54 6.99 0.41 5.71
C ILE A 54 7.90 0.87 6.83
N CYS A 55 8.84 0.01 7.21
CA CYS A 55 9.89 0.33 8.17
C CYS A 55 11.24 0.06 7.53
N TYR A 56 12.24 0.90 7.84
CA TYR A 56 13.60 0.65 7.40
C TYR A 56 14.11 -0.68 7.95
N ASP A 57 14.67 -1.50 7.08
CA ASP A 57 15.21 -2.82 7.43
C ASP A 57 16.27 -3.19 6.38
N ASN A 58 17.52 -3.05 6.75
CA ASN A 58 18.65 -3.22 5.83
C ASN A 58 18.66 -4.62 5.20
N GLY A 59 18.70 -4.67 3.87
CA GLY A 59 18.67 -5.89 3.07
C GLY A 59 17.27 -6.48 2.86
N ALA A 60 16.22 -5.95 3.49
CA ALA A 60 14.85 -6.32 3.21
C ALA A 60 14.33 -5.65 1.92
N ARG A 61 13.16 -6.09 1.44
CA ARG A 61 12.56 -5.58 0.19
C ARG A 61 11.06 -5.49 0.31
N VAL A 62 10.49 -4.41 -0.23
CA VAL A 62 9.04 -4.25 -0.42
C VAL A 62 8.76 -4.19 -1.91
N GLU A 63 7.94 -5.12 -2.40
CA GLU A 63 7.37 -5.02 -3.74
C GLU A 63 6.11 -4.16 -3.71
N GLY A 64 5.89 -3.40 -4.77
CA GLY A 64 4.75 -2.51 -4.88
C GLY A 64 4.55 -2.05 -6.31
N VAL A 65 3.84 -0.96 -6.47
CA VAL A 65 3.53 -0.38 -7.78
C VAL A 65 4.07 1.05 -7.85
N LEU A 66 4.88 1.31 -8.86
CA LEU A 66 5.29 2.66 -9.21
C LEU A 66 4.25 3.26 -10.15
N HIS A 67 3.53 4.26 -9.67
CA HIS A 67 2.60 5.04 -10.46
C HIS A 67 3.25 6.32 -10.96
N GLU A 68 3.07 6.63 -12.23
CA GLU A 68 3.28 7.96 -12.77
C GLU A 68 1.92 8.65 -12.81
N ILE A 69 1.77 9.76 -12.06
CA ILE A 69 0.50 10.47 -11.90
C ILE A 69 0.65 11.98 -12.09
N ALA A 70 -0.45 12.65 -12.35
CA ALA A 70 -0.47 14.12 -12.36
C ALA A 70 -0.13 14.65 -10.96
N GLN A 71 0.62 15.76 -10.89
CA GLN A 71 1.00 16.36 -9.61
C GLN A 71 -0.21 16.65 -8.73
N ARG A 72 -1.26 17.23 -9.27
CA ARG A 72 -2.50 17.52 -8.53
C ARG A 72 -3.14 16.28 -7.89
N ASP A 73 -3.04 15.12 -8.57
CA ASP A 73 -3.60 13.87 -8.06
C ASP A 73 -2.73 13.30 -6.95
N PHE A 74 -1.41 13.44 -7.06
CA PHE A 74 -0.49 13.13 -5.98
C PHE A 74 -0.74 14.00 -4.74
N ASP A 75 -0.90 15.32 -4.91
CA ASP A 75 -1.20 16.25 -3.81
C ASP A 75 -2.52 15.87 -3.10
N ARG A 76 -3.52 15.38 -3.84
CA ARG A 76 -4.78 14.87 -3.26
C ARG A 76 -4.58 13.58 -2.48
N ILE A 77 -3.68 12.68 -2.92
CA ILE A 77 -3.34 11.47 -2.15
C ILE A 77 -2.73 11.89 -0.83
N VAL A 78 -1.70 12.73 -0.85
CA VAL A 78 -1.02 13.20 0.37
C VAL A 78 -2.01 13.88 1.32
N ALA A 79 -2.84 14.77 0.83
CA ALA A 79 -3.84 15.45 1.65
C ALA A 79 -4.87 14.50 2.28
N SER A 80 -5.23 13.41 1.59
CA SER A 80 -6.21 12.43 2.08
C SER A 80 -5.67 11.46 3.14
N GLU A 81 -4.36 11.27 3.20
CA GLU A 81 -3.72 10.41 4.21
C GLU A 81 -3.46 11.15 5.53
N GLY A 82 -3.59 12.49 5.52
CA GLY A 82 -3.50 13.33 6.71
C GLY A 82 -2.10 13.37 7.31
N GLU A 83 -2.03 13.82 8.57
CA GLU A 83 -0.77 13.97 9.31
C GLU A 83 -0.16 12.64 9.78
N THR A 84 -0.89 11.54 9.62
CA THR A 84 -0.46 10.21 10.07
C THR A 84 0.73 9.68 9.26
N TYR A 85 0.81 10.07 7.99
CA TYR A 85 1.89 9.67 7.10
C TYR A 85 2.85 10.83 6.84
N LYS A 86 4.14 10.51 6.82
CA LYS A 86 5.21 11.36 6.31
C LYS A 86 5.53 10.99 4.88
N LEU A 87 5.69 11.99 4.04
CA LEU A 87 6.18 11.81 2.68
C LEU A 87 7.70 11.64 2.73
N ILE A 88 8.20 10.57 2.12
CA ILE A 88 9.62 10.31 1.96
C ILE A 88 9.97 10.14 0.48
N GLU A 89 11.17 10.53 0.10
CA GLU A 89 11.76 10.17 -1.20
C GLU A 89 12.57 8.88 -1.06
N ALA A 90 12.39 7.98 -2.00
CA ALA A 90 13.05 6.70 -2.01
C ALA A 90 13.47 6.29 -3.43
N SER A 91 14.59 5.60 -3.51
CA SER A 91 15.08 5.01 -4.76
C SER A 91 14.38 3.69 -5.01
N VAL A 92 13.63 3.59 -6.10
CA VAL A 92 12.79 2.45 -6.45
C VAL A 92 13.28 1.81 -7.74
N VAL A 93 13.45 0.50 -7.76
CA VAL A 93 13.83 -0.27 -8.95
C VAL A 93 12.56 -0.66 -9.71
N CYS A 94 12.47 -0.25 -10.98
CA CYS A 94 11.35 -0.54 -11.86
C CYS A 94 11.87 -1.06 -13.20
N GLY A 95 11.79 -2.38 -13.44
CA GLY A 95 12.49 -3.03 -14.53
C GLY A 95 14.00 -2.80 -14.45
N ASP A 96 14.60 -2.31 -15.53
CA ASP A 96 16.03 -2.02 -15.62
C ASP A 96 16.43 -0.61 -15.13
N ARG A 97 15.46 0.15 -14.58
CA ARG A 97 15.68 1.54 -14.19
C ARG A 97 15.51 1.73 -12.69
N THR A 98 16.31 2.64 -12.16
CA THR A 98 16.13 3.17 -10.81
C THR A 98 15.49 4.55 -10.93
N VAL A 99 14.40 4.77 -10.20
CA VAL A 99 13.61 6.00 -10.24
C VAL A 99 13.51 6.55 -8.83
N MET A 100 13.74 7.85 -8.66
CA MET A 100 13.41 8.54 -7.43
C MET A 100 11.89 8.72 -7.37
N ALA A 101 11.26 8.12 -6.38
CA ALA A 101 9.82 8.14 -6.19
C ALA A 101 9.49 8.63 -4.79
N GLN A 102 8.33 9.22 -4.66
CA GLN A 102 7.76 9.59 -3.37
C GLN A 102 6.91 8.43 -2.84
N THR A 103 6.99 8.17 -1.56
CA THR A 103 6.15 7.19 -0.87
C THR A 103 5.75 7.69 0.51
N LEU A 104 4.77 7.06 1.10
CA LEU A 104 4.22 7.41 2.39
C LEU A 104 4.74 6.44 3.45
N MET A 105 5.23 6.95 4.56
CA MET A 105 5.68 6.16 5.70
C MET A 105 5.13 6.80 6.98
N SER A 106 4.73 5.99 7.94
CA SER A 106 4.25 6.46 9.24
C SER A 106 5.20 6.05 10.35
N GLU A 107 5.37 6.93 11.33
CA GLU A 107 5.91 6.56 12.63
C GLU A 107 4.81 5.78 13.39
N ALA A 108 5.10 4.55 13.76
CA ALA A 108 4.18 3.70 14.49
C ALA A 108 4.74 3.35 15.88
N ASP A 109 3.84 3.08 16.83
CA ASP A 109 4.22 2.72 18.20
C ASP A 109 4.97 1.39 18.28
N THR A 110 4.92 0.58 17.26
CA THR A 110 5.57 -0.73 17.20
C THR A 110 6.06 -1.04 15.80
N GLU A 111 7.17 -1.73 15.70
CA GLU A 111 7.70 -2.27 14.45
C GLU A 111 7.17 -3.69 14.14
N GLN A 112 6.32 -4.23 15.02
CA GLN A 112 5.77 -5.59 14.86
C GLN A 112 4.48 -5.57 14.03
N ASP A 113 4.23 -6.65 13.30
CA ASP A 113 2.97 -6.87 12.61
C ASP A 113 1.81 -7.01 13.60
N LEU A 114 0.81 -6.16 13.45
CA LEU A 114 -0.49 -6.28 14.08
C LEU A 114 -1.44 -7.05 13.16
N PRO A 115 -2.49 -7.70 13.69
CA PRO A 115 -3.53 -8.25 12.84
C PRO A 115 -4.20 -7.15 12.01
N THR A 116 -4.41 -7.40 10.72
CA THR A 116 -5.20 -6.51 9.85
C THR A 116 -6.59 -7.11 9.57
N SER A 117 -7.51 -6.39 8.94
CA SER A 117 -8.77 -7.01 8.54
C SER A 117 -8.57 -7.95 7.35
N ARG A 118 -9.33 -9.05 7.31
CA ARG A 118 -9.33 -9.96 6.15
C ARG A 118 -9.71 -9.24 4.87
N ARG A 119 -10.59 -8.24 4.95
CA ARG A 119 -11.01 -7.41 3.82
C ARG A 119 -9.82 -6.62 3.25
N TYR A 120 -9.11 -5.88 4.10
CA TYR A 120 -7.96 -5.08 3.69
C TYR A 120 -6.83 -5.96 3.11
N LEU A 121 -6.54 -7.07 3.77
CA LEU A 121 -5.53 -8.03 3.28
C LEU A 121 -5.89 -8.59 1.90
N LYS A 122 -7.18 -8.89 1.64
CA LYS A 122 -7.64 -9.31 0.31
C LYS A 122 -7.43 -8.23 -0.75
N ILE A 123 -7.60 -6.94 -0.42
CA ILE A 123 -7.33 -5.83 -1.35
C ILE A 123 -5.85 -5.82 -1.73
N LEU A 124 -4.93 -5.94 -0.75
CA LEU A 124 -3.51 -5.97 -1.03
C LEU A 124 -3.10 -7.18 -1.89
N ILE A 125 -3.59 -8.37 -1.54
CA ILE A 125 -3.28 -9.60 -2.30
C ILE A 125 -3.82 -9.50 -3.73
N LYS A 126 -5.05 -9.03 -3.92
CA LYS A 126 -5.63 -8.83 -5.26
C LYS A 126 -4.80 -7.83 -6.08
N ALA A 127 -4.43 -6.71 -5.47
CA ALA A 127 -3.60 -5.70 -6.12
C ALA A 127 -2.22 -6.24 -6.50
N ALA A 128 -1.58 -7.00 -5.62
CA ALA A 128 -0.29 -7.64 -5.90
C ALA A 128 -0.36 -8.62 -7.08
N ILE A 129 -1.42 -9.44 -7.15
CA ILE A 129 -1.65 -10.36 -8.27
C ILE A 129 -1.89 -9.58 -9.58
N GLN A 130 -2.74 -8.54 -9.55
CA GLN A 130 -3.07 -7.74 -10.73
C GLN A 130 -1.90 -6.90 -11.25
N SER A 131 -0.90 -6.66 -10.41
CA SER A 131 0.31 -5.90 -10.73
C SER A 131 1.51 -6.79 -11.02
N ASP A 132 1.31 -8.10 -11.18
CA ASP A 132 2.36 -9.08 -11.49
C ASP A 132 3.53 -9.06 -10.49
N LEU A 133 3.24 -8.84 -9.19
CA LEU A 133 4.25 -8.97 -8.14
C LEU A 133 4.64 -10.45 -7.97
N THR A 134 5.82 -10.73 -7.40
CA THR A 134 6.34 -12.09 -7.31
C THR A 134 5.44 -13.02 -6.49
N ALA A 135 5.44 -14.30 -6.84
CA ALA A 135 4.69 -15.32 -6.10
C ALA A 135 5.16 -15.42 -4.65
N GLU A 136 6.44 -15.20 -4.39
CA GLU A 136 7.03 -15.15 -3.05
C GLU A 136 6.45 -14.00 -2.23
N TYR A 137 6.39 -12.80 -2.81
CA TYR A 137 5.81 -11.65 -2.13
C TYR A 137 4.32 -11.82 -1.87
N ILE A 138 3.56 -12.35 -2.83
CA ILE A 138 2.13 -12.68 -2.65
C ILE A 138 1.95 -13.71 -1.54
N ALA A 139 2.81 -14.72 -1.45
CA ALA A 139 2.78 -15.71 -0.36
C ALA A 139 3.07 -15.05 1.00
N SER A 140 4.02 -14.11 1.06
CA SER A 140 4.29 -13.35 2.28
C SER A 140 3.10 -12.51 2.73
N LEU A 141 2.38 -11.88 1.82
CA LEU A 141 1.12 -11.17 2.13
C LEU A 141 0.07 -12.14 2.70
N ARG A 142 -0.10 -13.32 2.10
CA ARG A 142 -1.06 -14.33 2.57
C ARG A 142 -0.74 -14.86 3.97
N SER A 143 0.51 -14.83 4.39
CA SER A 143 0.95 -15.26 5.72
C SER A 143 0.67 -14.23 6.83
N LYS A 144 0.34 -12.98 6.47
CA LYS A 144 0.02 -11.94 7.44
C LYS A 144 -1.21 -12.30 8.26
N ARG A 145 -1.15 -12.01 9.57
CA ARG A 145 -2.27 -12.27 10.49
C ARG A 145 -3.48 -11.40 10.13
N SER A 146 -4.66 -12.01 10.08
CA SER A 146 -5.89 -11.27 9.80
C SER A 146 -7.03 -11.65 10.72
N VAL A 147 -7.92 -10.70 10.96
CA VAL A 147 -9.16 -10.88 11.71
C VAL A 147 -10.36 -10.70 10.78
N TYR A 148 -11.44 -11.38 11.09
CA TYR A 148 -12.68 -11.32 10.33
C TYR A 148 -13.79 -10.68 11.16
N TYR A 149 -14.39 -9.63 10.61
CA TYR A 149 -15.54 -8.94 11.20
C TYR A 149 -16.75 -9.13 10.29
N PRO A 150 -17.64 -10.13 10.55
CA PRO A 150 -18.66 -10.53 9.59
C PRO A 150 -19.64 -9.41 9.22
N ILE A 151 -20.12 -8.65 10.19
CA ILE A 151 -21.15 -7.60 9.96
C ILE A 151 -20.53 -6.35 9.30
N LEU A 152 -19.37 -5.93 9.75
CA LEU A 152 -18.73 -4.70 9.28
C LEU A 152 -18.05 -4.89 7.93
N SER A 153 -17.49 -6.09 7.67
CA SER A 153 -16.89 -6.42 6.39
C SER A 153 -17.91 -6.39 5.25
N GLU A 154 -19.15 -6.74 5.49
CA GLU A 154 -20.23 -6.70 4.48
C GLU A 154 -20.71 -5.27 4.22
N ILE A 155 -20.88 -4.46 5.27
CA ILE A 155 -21.31 -3.06 5.13
C ILE A 155 -20.27 -2.21 4.39
N PHE A 156 -18.99 -2.44 4.63
CA PHE A 156 -17.91 -1.71 3.95
C PHE A 156 -17.57 -2.29 2.58
N ALA A 157 -17.81 -3.57 2.32
CA ALA A 157 -17.66 -4.15 0.98
C ALA A 157 -18.58 -3.47 -0.05
N VAL A 158 -19.77 -3.08 0.34
CA VAL A 158 -20.75 -2.37 -0.52
C VAL A 158 -20.30 -0.95 -0.89
N ARG A 159 -19.38 -0.34 -0.15
CA ARG A 159 -18.90 1.03 -0.42
C ARG A 159 -17.58 1.11 -1.21
N VAL A 160 -16.92 0.00 -1.45
CA VAL A 160 -15.59 -0.07 -2.09
C VAL A 160 -15.61 -0.73 -3.47
N TYR A 161 -16.82 -1.15 -3.93
CA TYR A 161 -17.00 -1.73 -5.27
C TYR A 161 -17.91 -0.86 -6.14
#